data_0c173631d667c556f0a300483d55437b
#
_entry.id   0c173631d667c556f0a300483d55437b
#
_cell.length_a   1.000
_cell.length_b   1.000
_cell.length_c   1.000
_cell.angle_alpha   90.00
_cell.angle_beta   90.00
_cell.angle_gamma   90.00
#
_symmetry.space_group_name_H-M   'P 1'
#
loop_
_entity.id
_entity.type
_entity.pdbx_description
1 polymer ?
#
loop_
_entity_poly.entity_id
_entity_poly.type
_entity_poly.pdbx_seq_one_letter_code
_entity_poly.pdbx_strand_id
1 'polypeptide(L)'
;MAERRRGAALEKALLDAAWDELAEHGYARFTVDAVVRRAGTSPPVLYRRWSDRDELVRAAISHVLKESLLELPDTGSLRDDLVTLMREISRARVRLITLVYGALAGYHRDVGESLGELRDPAVTGRAEALDTMYGRAVRRGEIDADRLTDRIRSLPFDLLRHEILLTFAPVPDEVIEEIVDTIFLPLVRRPGC
;
A
#
# COMPACT_ATOMS: atom_id res chain seq x y z
N MET A 1 -29.77 -10.64 7.19
CA MET A 1 -28.35 -10.97 7.35
C MET A 1 -27.76 -11.67 6.12
N ALA A 2 -28.44 -12.63 5.48
CA ALA A 2 -27.93 -13.35 4.30
C ALA A 2 -27.74 -12.48 3.03
N GLU A 3 -28.58 -11.49 2.81
CA GLU A 3 -28.52 -10.58 1.64
C GLU A 3 -27.31 -9.63 1.71
N ARG A 4 -26.99 -9.13 2.89
CA ARG A 4 -25.80 -8.29 3.13
C ARG A 4 -24.49 -9.05 2.91
N ARG A 5 -24.42 -10.34 3.25
CA ARG A 5 -23.26 -11.20 2.98
C ARG A 5 -23.09 -11.50 1.50
N ARG A 6 -24.20 -11.66 0.74
CA ARG A 6 -24.14 -11.83 -0.73
C ARG A 6 -23.65 -10.55 -1.42
N GLY A 7 -24.05 -9.38 -0.92
CA GLY A 7 -23.58 -8.07 -1.42
C GLY A 7 -22.07 -7.89 -1.25
N ALA A 8 -21.54 -8.16 -0.06
CA ALA A 8 -20.11 -8.04 0.24
C ALA A 8 -19.26 -9.08 -0.52
N ALA A 9 -19.72 -10.31 -0.65
CA ALA A 9 -19.02 -11.33 -1.42
C ALA A 9 -18.96 -11.01 -2.93
N LEU A 10 -20.02 -10.45 -3.48
CA LEU A 10 -20.06 -10.02 -4.87
C LEU A 10 -19.15 -8.79 -5.08
N GLU A 11 -19.16 -7.85 -4.15
CA GLU A 11 -18.28 -6.68 -4.20
C GLU A 11 -16.80 -7.10 -4.19
N LYS A 12 -16.43 -7.99 -3.26
CA LYS A 12 -15.08 -8.57 -3.26
C LYS A 12 -14.74 -9.25 -4.59
N ALA A 13 -15.62 -10.10 -5.12
CA ALA A 13 -15.38 -10.77 -6.39
C ALA A 13 -15.21 -9.80 -7.58
N LEU A 14 -15.93 -8.68 -7.58
CA LEU A 14 -15.77 -7.64 -8.59
C LEU A 14 -14.44 -6.89 -8.44
N LEU A 15 -14.02 -6.57 -7.21
CA LEU A 15 -12.75 -5.91 -6.94
C LEU A 15 -11.55 -6.82 -7.26
N ASP A 16 -11.64 -8.10 -6.90
CA ASP A 16 -10.63 -9.11 -7.25
C ASP A 16 -10.51 -9.24 -8.78
N ALA A 17 -11.65 -9.37 -9.49
CA ALA A 17 -11.66 -9.46 -10.95
C ALA A 17 -11.13 -8.18 -11.62
N ALA A 18 -11.42 -7.01 -11.06
CA ALA A 18 -10.91 -5.73 -11.56
C ALA A 18 -9.38 -5.63 -11.35
N TRP A 19 -8.89 -6.06 -10.20
CA TRP A 19 -7.45 -6.12 -9.94
C TRP A 19 -6.73 -7.09 -10.89
N ASP A 20 -7.26 -8.28 -11.09
CA ASP A 20 -6.68 -9.27 -12.01
C ASP A 20 -6.61 -8.74 -13.43
N GLU A 21 -7.69 -8.11 -13.91
CA GLU A 21 -7.74 -7.49 -15.24
C GLU A 21 -6.71 -6.37 -15.39
N LEU A 22 -6.57 -5.54 -14.34
CA LEU A 22 -5.59 -4.46 -14.30
C LEU A 22 -4.15 -4.98 -14.28
N ALA A 23 -3.89 -6.04 -13.50
CA ALA A 23 -2.58 -6.66 -13.36
C ALA A 23 -2.13 -7.40 -14.64
N GLU A 24 -3.07 -8.03 -15.35
CA GLU A 24 -2.76 -8.78 -16.58
C GLU A 24 -2.62 -7.88 -17.81
N HIS A 25 -3.45 -6.85 -17.93
CA HIS A 25 -3.59 -6.07 -19.16
C HIS A 25 -3.17 -4.61 -19.05
N GLY A 26 -2.98 -4.11 -17.82
CA GLY A 26 -2.70 -2.70 -17.54
C GLY A 26 -3.91 -1.80 -17.75
N TYR A 27 -3.78 -0.53 -17.31
CA TYR A 27 -4.87 0.43 -17.35
C TYR A 27 -5.41 0.70 -18.77
N ALA A 28 -4.53 0.80 -19.76
CA ALA A 28 -4.94 1.13 -21.14
C ALA A 28 -5.88 0.10 -21.78
N ARG A 29 -5.78 -1.17 -21.39
CA ARG A 29 -6.62 -2.27 -21.91
C ARG A 29 -7.69 -2.74 -20.93
N PHE A 30 -7.77 -2.13 -19.77
CA PHE A 30 -8.77 -2.43 -18.76
C PHE A 30 -10.17 -2.09 -19.25
N THR A 31 -11.12 -3.04 -19.20
CA THR A 31 -12.52 -2.83 -19.58
C THR A 31 -13.48 -3.37 -18.53
N VAL A 32 -14.59 -2.65 -18.31
CA VAL A 32 -15.68 -3.09 -17.43
C VAL A 32 -16.28 -4.43 -17.89
N ASP A 33 -16.41 -4.65 -19.21
CA ASP A 33 -16.94 -5.89 -19.77
C ASP A 33 -16.05 -7.11 -19.43
N ALA A 34 -14.73 -6.95 -19.43
CA ALA A 34 -13.82 -8.01 -19.03
C ALA A 34 -13.98 -8.34 -17.54
N VAL A 35 -14.08 -7.30 -16.69
CA VAL A 35 -14.28 -7.46 -15.24
C VAL A 35 -15.58 -8.20 -14.92
N VAL A 36 -16.72 -7.77 -15.48
CA VAL A 36 -18.01 -8.41 -15.16
C VAL A 36 -18.10 -9.83 -15.69
N ARG A 37 -17.47 -10.13 -16.83
CA ARG A 37 -17.35 -11.50 -17.37
C ARG A 37 -16.52 -12.38 -16.44
N ARG A 38 -15.38 -11.88 -15.94
CA ARG A 38 -14.51 -12.59 -14.98
C ARG A 38 -15.21 -12.83 -13.64
N ALA A 39 -15.97 -11.85 -13.15
CA ALA A 39 -16.74 -11.94 -11.90
C ALA A 39 -18.07 -12.70 -12.04
N GLY A 40 -18.46 -13.13 -13.24
CA GLY A 40 -19.72 -13.86 -13.48
C GLY A 40 -20.97 -13.02 -13.25
N THR A 41 -20.94 -11.71 -13.58
CA THR A 41 -22.05 -10.78 -13.34
C THR A 41 -22.32 -9.91 -14.60
N SER A 42 -23.03 -8.79 -14.43
CA SER A 42 -23.41 -7.90 -15.53
C SER A 42 -23.04 -6.44 -15.25
N PRO A 43 -22.83 -5.62 -16.32
CA PRO A 43 -22.49 -4.20 -16.16
C PRO A 43 -23.45 -3.40 -15.27
N PRO A 44 -24.80 -3.55 -15.35
CA PRO A 44 -25.70 -2.83 -14.45
C PRO A 44 -25.50 -3.13 -12.96
N VAL A 45 -24.99 -4.33 -12.62
CA VAL A 45 -24.68 -4.70 -11.23
C VAL A 45 -23.44 -3.96 -10.74
N LEU A 46 -22.43 -3.81 -11.59
CA LEU A 46 -21.22 -3.06 -11.32
C LEU A 46 -21.51 -1.56 -11.19
N TYR A 47 -22.21 -0.95 -12.15
CA TYR A 47 -22.50 0.48 -12.16
C TYR A 47 -23.40 0.97 -11.02
N ARG A 48 -24.07 0.07 -10.29
CA ARG A 48 -24.74 0.43 -9.03
C ARG A 48 -23.80 0.73 -7.88
N ARG A 49 -22.52 0.33 -8.00
CA ARG A 49 -21.50 0.50 -6.96
C ARG A 49 -20.44 1.52 -7.31
N TRP A 50 -20.02 1.50 -8.55
CA TRP A 50 -19.01 2.42 -9.08
C TRP A 50 -19.59 3.14 -10.30
N SER A 51 -19.53 4.45 -10.29
CA SER A 51 -20.14 5.31 -11.31
C SER A 51 -19.47 5.16 -12.68
N ASP A 52 -18.18 4.87 -12.66
CA ASP A 52 -17.35 4.77 -13.86
C ASP A 52 -16.20 3.77 -13.70
N ARG A 53 -15.45 3.62 -14.77
CA ARG A 53 -14.27 2.75 -14.87
C ARG A 53 -13.18 3.16 -13.88
N ASP A 54 -12.97 4.46 -13.70
CA ASP A 54 -11.87 5.01 -12.94
C ASP A 54 -12.11 4.86 -11.43
N GLU A 55 -13.35 5.04 -11.00
CA GLU A 55 -13.77 4.73 -9.64
C GLU A 55 -13.58 3.24 -9.32
N LEU A 56 -13.90 2.34 -10.25
CA LEU A 56 -13.66 0.91 -10.09
C LEU A 56 -12.17 0.59 -9.96
N VAL A 57 -11.32 1.20 -10.79
CA VAL A 57 -9.85 1.00 -10.72
C VAL A 57 -9.30 1.48 -9.39
N ARG A 58 -9.70 2.66 -8.93
CA ARG A 58 -9.31 3.17 -7.60
C ARG A 58 -9.75 2.23 -6.48
N ALA A 59 -10.99 1.75 -6.54
CA ALA A 59 -11.51 0.81 -5.55
C ALA A 59 -10.76 -0.53 -5.56
N ALA A 60 -10.41 -1.07 -6.73
CA ALA A 60 -9.66 -2.31 -6.85
C ALA A 60 -8.23 -2.19 -6.29
N ILE A 61 -7.54 -1.09 -6.58
CA ILE A 61 -6.22 -0.80 -6.01
C ILE A 61 -6.31 -0.67 -4.48
N SER A 62 -7.29 0.09 -3.98
CA SER A 62 -7.51 0.24 -2.54
C SER A 62 -7.83 -1.08 -1.85
N HIS A 63 -8.60 -1.95 -2.49
CA HIS A 63 -8.96 -3.27 -1.98
C HIS A 63 -7.72 -4.16 -1.80
N VAL A 64 -6.90 -4.30 -2.83
CA VAL A 64 -5.71 -5.16 -2.77
C VAL A 64 -4.67 -4.62 -1.78
N LEU A 65 -4.54 -3.31 -1.66
CA LEU A 65 -3.65 -2.70 -0.67
C LEU A 65 -4.11 -2.96 0.76
N LYS A 66 -5.42 -2.93 1.02
CA LYS A 66 -6.01 -3.26 2.33
C LYS A 66 -5.87 -4.74 2.67
N GLU A 67 -6.17 -5.65 1.73
CA GLU A 67 -6.00 -7.10 1.95
C GLU A 67 -4.54 -7.51 2.15
N SER A 68 -3.61 -6.70 1.68
CA SER A 68 -2.19 -6.94 1.83
C SER A 68 -1.56 -6.27 3.05
N LEU A 69 -2.33 -5.78 4.04
CA LEU A 69 -1.76 -5.24 5.28
C LEU A 69 -1.03 -6.37 6.04
N LEU A 70 0.22 -6.09 6.44
CA LEU A 70 1.01 -6.99 7.28
C LEU A 70 0.71 -6.69 8.75
N GLU A 71 0.83 -7.70 9.59
CA GLU A 71 0.83 -7.49 11.02
C GLU A 71 2.02 -6.64 11.44
N LEU A 72 1.78 -5.72 12.38
CA LEU A 72 2.86 -4.87 12.87
C LEU A 72 3.72 -5.65 13.87
N PRO A 73 5.02 -5.71 13.68
CA PRO A 73 5.93 -6.25 14.68
C PRO A 73 5.84 -5.47 16.01
N ASP A 74 6.08 -6.17 17.11
CA ASP A 74 6.24 -5.61 18.45
C ASP A 74 7.40 -6.34 19.15
N THR A 75 8.61 -6.08 18.69
CA THR A 75 9.84 -6.74 19.15
C THR A 75 10.41 -6.12 20.42
N GLY A 76 9.86 -4.96 20.83
CA GLY A 76 10.37 -4.17 21.94
C GLY A 76 11.39 -3.09 21.53
N SER A 77 11.73 -2.97 20.25
CA SER A 77 12.67 -2.00 19.68
C SER A 77 12.13 -1.46 18.37
N LEU A 78 12.14 -0.13 18.19
CA LEU A 78 11.73 0.50 16.94
C LEU A 78 12.61 0.04 15.76
N ARG A 79 13.92 -0.11 16.02
CA ARG A 79 14.85 -0.62 15.00
C ARG A 79 14.41 -1.97 14.48
N ASP A 80 14.17 -2.92 15.37
CA ASP A 80 13.85 -4.29 14.99
C ASP A 80 12.44 -4.41 14.41
N ASP A 81 11.48 -3.60 14.91
CA ASP A 81 10.14 -3.47 14.33
C ASP A 81 10.22 -3.00 12.87
N LEU A 82 10.99 -1.93 12.58
CA LEU A 82 11.16 -1.39 11.23
C LEU A 82 11.87 -2.38 10.31
N VAL A 83 13.00 -2.94 10.73
CA VAL A 83 13.78 -3.88 9.91
C VAL A 83 12.93 -5.11 9.58
N THR A 84 12.21 -5.67 10.55
CA THR A 84 11.33 -6.82 10.34
C THR A 84 10.21 -6.49 9.35
N LEU A 85 9.49 -5.40 9.55
CA LEU A 85 8.40 -4.98 8.67
C LEU A 85 8.89 -4.70 7.24
N MET A 86 10.02 -4.01 7.11
CA MET A 86 10.61 -3.69 5.79
C MET A 86 11.09 -4.96 5.05
N ARG A 87 11.66 -5.94 5.74
CA ARG A 87 12.01 -7.25 5.19
C ARG A 87 10.78 -8.01 4.68
N GLU A 88 9.71 -8.02 5.47
CA GLU A 88 8.45 -8.65 5.04
C GLU A 88 7.84 -7.97 3.83
N ILE A 89 7.79 -6.62 3.81
CA ILE A 89 7.35 -5.85 2.64
C ILE A 89 8.21 -6.16 1.42
N SER A 90 9.52 -6.16 1.59
CA SER A 90 10.47 -6.41 0.53
C SER A 90 10.28 -7.81 -0.09
N ARG A 91 10.13 -8.84 0.72
CA ARG A 91 10.00 -10.23 0.25
C ARG A 91 8.62 -10.54 -0.35
N ALA A 92 7.55 -10.06 0.32
CA ALA A 92 6.18 -10.45 -0.02
C ALA A 92 5.55 -9.56 -1.11
N ARG A 93 6.04 -8.33 -1.35
CA ARG A 93 5.26 -7.30 -2.05
C ARG A 93 5.94 -6.64 -3.24
N VAL A 94 7.09 -7.11 -3.69
CA VAL A 94 7.75 -6.58 -4.90
C VAL A 94 6.76 -6.55 -6.07
N ARG A 95 6.13 -7.69 -6.37
CA ARG A 95 5.17 -7.80 -7.48
C ARG A 95 3.98 -6.84 -7.29
N LEU A 96 3.41 -6.78 -6.08
CA LEU A 96 2.27 -5.89 -5.80
C LEU A 96 2.65 -4.41 -5.99
N ILE A 97 3.77 -3.98 -5.41
CA ILE A 97 4.26 -2.60 -5.54
C ILE A 97 4.48 -2.25 -7.01
N THR A 98 5.17 -3.11 -7.76
CA THR A 98 5.45 -2.90 -9.18
C THR A 98 4.17 -2.79 -10.01
N LEU A 99 3.20 -3.70 -9.79
CA LEU A 99 1.93 -3.68 -10.51
C LEU A 99 1.08 -2.45 -10.17
N VAL A 100 0.99 -2.07 -8.89
CA VAL A 100 0.25 -0.87 -8.46
C VAL A 100 0.85 0.38 -9.11
N TYR A 101 2.17 0.55 -9.05
CA TYR A 101 2.81 1.73 -9.66
C TYR A 101 2.72 1.73 -11.18
N GLY A 102 2.81 0.57 -11.83
CA GLY A 102 2.60 0.45 -13.27
C GLY A 102 1.16 0.81 -13.69
N ALA A 103 0.17 0.33 -12.94
CA ALA A 103 -1.23 0.67 -13.15
C ALA A 103 -1.51 2.17 -12.94
N LEU A 104 -0.96 2.75 -11.86
CA LEU A 104 -1.11 4.16 -11.54
C LEU A 104 -0.42 5.08 -12.56
N ALA A 105 0.72 4.67 -13.12
CA ALA A 105 1.40 5.44 -14.17
C ALA A 105 0.56 5.49 -15.46
N GLY A 106 -0.12 4.40 -15.82
CA GLY A 106 -1.09 4.36 -16.92
C GLY A 106 -2.31 5.23 -16.65
N TYR A 107 -2.88 5.11 -15.45
CA TYR A 107 -4.02 5.89 -15.01
C TYR A 107 -3.72 7.40 -15.02
N HIS A 108 -2.59 7.83 -14.44
CA HIS A 108 -2.19 9.25 -14.43
C HIS A 108 -2.04 9.83 -15.84
N ARG A 109 -1.50 9.05 -16.78
CA ARG A 109 -1.33 9.51 -18.17
C ARG A 109 -2.68 9.77 -18.85
N ASP A 110 -3.69 8.95 -18.57
CA ASP A 110 -4.98 8.98 -19.27
C ASP A 110 -6.00 9.89 -18.55
N VAL A 111 -5.93 10.00 -17.21
CA VAL A 111 -6.91 10.74 -16.39
C VAL A 111 -6.35 12.07 -15.87
N GLY A 112 -5.03 12.18 -15.73
CA GLY A 112 -4.36 13.41 -15.25
C GLY A 112 -4.35 13.59 -13.73
N GLU A 113 -4.97 12.69 -12.97
CA GLU A 113 -4.96 12.75 -11.50
C GLU A 113 -3.59 12.39 -10.93
N SER A 114 -3.19 13.04 -9.84
CA SER A 114 -1.92 12.77 -9.19
C SER A 114 -1.94 11.46 -8.39
N LEU A 115 -0.77 10.81 -8.26
CA LEU A 115 -0.60 9.66 -7.38
C LEU A 115 -0.93 10.00 -5.91
N GLY A 116 -0.82 11.28 -5.54
CA GLY A 116 -1.15 11.79 -4.22
C GLY A 116 -2.65 11.69 -3.91
N GLU A 117 -3.51 11.95 -4.89
CA GLU A 117 -4.97 11.88 -4.75
C GLU A 117 -5.48 10.44 -4.57
N LEU A 118 -4.79 9.47 -5.17
CA LEU A 118 -5.08 8.03 -5.00
C LEU A 118 -4.54 7.45 -3.67
N ARG A 119 -3.76 8.22 -2.93
CA ARG A 119 -3.13 7.76 -1.67
C ARG A 119 -4.10 7.64 -0.50
N ASP A 120 -5.22 8.35 -0.50
CA ASP A 120 -5.91 8.70 0.73
C ASP A 120 -6.65 7.53 1.44
N PRO A 121 -7.47 6.68 0.82
CA PRO A 121 -8.17 5.63 1.57
C PRO A 121 -7.32 4.39 1.85
N ALA A 122 -6.35 4.06 0.96
CA ALA A 122 -5.53 2.86 1.10
C ALA A 122 -4.36 3.05 2.07
N VAL A 123 -3.95 4.30 2.26
CA VAL A 123 -2.86 4.70 3.16
C VAL A 123 -3.36 4.90 4.58
N THR A 124 -4.65 5.21 4.80
CA THR A 124 -5.20 5.48 6.14
C THR A 124 -4.99 4.31 7.10
N GLY A 125 -5.27 3.08 6.69
CA GLY A 125 -5.00 1.92 7.55
C GLY A 125 -3.51 1.68 7.82
N ARG A 126 -2.64 2.01 6.88
CA ARG A 126 -1.19 1.92 7.06
C ARG A 126 -0.65 3.06 7.92
N ALA A 127 -1.20 4.25 7.79
CA ALA A 127 -0.82 5.39 8.63
C ALA A 127 -1.13 5.12 10.10
N GLU A 128 -2.33 4.64 10.43
CA GLU A 128 -2.72 4.25 11.79
C GLU A 128 -1.82 3.14 12.37
N ALA A 129 -1.48 2.16 11.53
CA ALA A 129 -0.58 1.09 11.92
C ALA A 129 0.82 1.61 12.25
N LEU A 130 1.39 2.45 11.40
CA LEU A 130 2.69 3.08 11.66
C LEU A 130 2.64 4.01 12.87
N ASP A 131 1.55 4.74 13.07
CA ASP A 131 1.34 5.56 14.27
C ASP A 131 1.38 4.73 15.56
N THR A 132 0.84 3.52 15.52
CA THR A 132 0.91 2.58 16.64
C THR A 132 2.35 2.18 16.93
N MET A 133 3.15 1.82 15.93
CA MET A 133 4.55 1.43 16.07
C MET A 133 5.42 2.60 16.59
N TYR A 134 5.31 3.77 15.98
CA TYR A 134 6.03 4.96 16.42
C TYR A 134 5.59 5.43 17.81
N GLY A 135 4.30 5.36 18.11
CA GLY A 135 3.77 5.67 19.43
C GLY A 135 4.33 4.75 20.55
N ARG A 136 4.57 3.47 20.26
CA ARG A 136 5.28 2.57 21.18
C ARG A 136 6.72 3.05 21.41
N ALA A 137 7.44 3.39 20.34
CA ALA A 137 8.82 3.87 20.42
C ALA A 137 8.96 5.19 21.20
N VAL A 138 8.01 6.12 21.02
CA VAL A 138 7.96 7.36 21.81
C VAL A 138 7.75 7.06 23.30
N ARG A 139 6.83 6.16 23.64
CA ARG A 139 6.59 5.76 25.04
C ARG A 139 7.79 5.07 25.69
N ARG A 140 8.59 4.31 24.91
CA ARG A 140 9.85 3.70 25.37
C ARG A 140 11.02 4.69 25.45
N GLY A 141 10.83 5.92 24.93
CA GLY A 141 11.87 6.96 24.93
C GLY A 141 12.96 6.76 23.86
N GLU A 142 12.72 5.87 22.88
CA GLU A 142 13.68 5.58 21.80
C GLU A 142 13.80 6.74 20.80
N ILE A 143 12.70 7.47 20.58
CA ILE A 143 12.63 8.58 19.63
C ILE A 143 11.92 9.80 20.25
N ASP A 144 12.18 10.95 19.64
CA ASP A 144 11.53 12.21 19.98
C ASP A 144 10.32 12.45 19.07
N ALA A 145 9.13 12.60 19.68
CA ALA A 145 7.89 12.83 18.94
C ALA A 145 7.93 14.12 18.10
N ASP A 146 8.59 15.18 18.61
CA ASP A 146 8.67 16.49 17.94
C ASP A 146 9.53 16.44 16.65
N ARG A 147 10.38 15.42 16.54
CA ARG A 147 11.22 15.19 15.35
C ARG A 147 10.54 14.30 14.31
N LEU A 148 9.45 13.63 14.66
CA LEU A 148 8.75 12.69 13.80
C LEU A 148 7.71 13.42 12.93
N THR A 149 8.14 14.25 11.99
CA THR A 149 7.25 14.87 11.00
C THR A 149 6.64 13.83 10.06
N ASP A 150 5.54 14.15 9.37
CA ASP A 150 4.90 13.24 8.42
C ASP A 150 5.87 12.75 7.33
N ARG A 151 6.78 13.63 6.88
CA ARG A 151 7.80 13.28 5.89
C ARG A 151 8.83 12.30 6.45
N ILE A 152 9.32 12.52 7.67
CA ILE A 152 10.27 11.62 8.33
C ILE A 152 9.61 10.28 8.63
N ARG A 153 8.36 10.28 9.06
CA ARG A 153 7.58 9.08 9.34
C ARG A 153 7.47 8.14 8.12
N SER A 154 7.27 8.69 6.93
CA SER A 154 7.16 7.91 5.68
C SER A 154 8.51 7.50 5.10
N LEU A 155 9.61 8.17 5.47
CA LEU A 155 10.91 8.08 4.81
C LEU A 155 11.45 6.65 4.64
N PRO A 156 11.46 5.77 5.65
CA PRO A 156 12.00 4.41 5.50
C PRO A 156 11.28 3.62 4.40
N PHE A 157 9.96 3.75 4.34
CA PHE A 157 9.11 3.04 3.36
C PHE A 157 9.16 3.70 1.98
N ASP A 158 9.40 5.00 1.90
CA ASP A 158 9.60 5.71 0.63
C ASP A 158 10.93 5.27 -0.01
N LEU A 159 12.00 5.14 0.77
CA LEU A 159 13.29 4.62 0.31
C LEU A 159 13.19 3.14 -0.08
N LEU A 160 12.58 2.29 0.75
CA LEU A 160 12.37 0.88 0.42
C LEU A 160 11.62 0.71 -0.90
N ARG A 161 10.56 1.50 -1.12
CA ARG A 161 9.77 1.49 -2.35
C ARG A 161 10.61 1.96 -3.54
N HIS A 162 11.43 2.96 -3.36
CA HIS A 162 12.35 3.44 -4.38
C HIS A 162 13.27 2.32 -4.87
N GLU A 163 13.92 1.61 -3.95
CA GLU A 163 14.78 0.46 -4.26
C GLU A 163 14.02 -0.64 -5.02
N ILE A 164 12.83 -1.01 -4.56
CA ILE A 164 11.99 -1.99 -5.25
C ILE A 164 11.66 -1.56 -6.68
N LEU A 165 11.32 -0.28 -6.90
CA LEU A 165 10.93 0.22 -8.22
C LEU A 165 12.11 0.37 -9.18
N LEU A 166 13.34 0.54 -8.68
CA LEU A 166 14.53 0.58 -9.51
C LEU A 166 15.01 -0.82 -9.91
N THR A 167 14.86 -1.78 -9.03
CA THR A 167 15.45 -3.13 -9.21
C THR A 167 14.44 -4.19 -9.63
N PHE A 168 13.14 -3.97 -9.36
CA PHE A 168 12.06 -4.96 -9.48
C PHE A 168 12.35 -6.27 -8.72
N ALA A 169 13.14 -6.17 -7.66
CA ALA A 169 13.62 -7.29 -6.85
C ALA A 169 13.47 -6.98 -5.35
N PRO A 170 13.53 -8.01 -4.49
CA PRO A 170 13.65 -7.80 -3.05
C PRO A 170 14.89 -6.98 -2.72
N VAL A 171 14.73 -6.03 -1.80
CA VAL A 171 15.82 -5.16 -1.33
C VAL A 171 16.74 -5.98 -0.41
N PRO A 172 18.05 -5.92 -0.59
CA PRO A 172 19.01 -6.60 0.28
C PRO A 172 18.90 -6.15 1.74
N ASP A 173 19.15 -7.07 2.67
CA ASP A 173 19.02 -6.81 4.10
C ASP A 173 19.96 -5.67 4.57
N GLU A 174 21.15 -5.57 3.99
CA GLU A 174 22.13 -4.52 4.27
C GLU A 174 21.61 -3.13 3.91
N VAL A 175 20.88 -3.01 2.80
CA VAL A 175 20.26 -1.74 2.37
C VAL A 175 19.11 -1.36 3.31
N ILE A 176 18.30 -2.35 3.75
CA ILE A 176 17.23 -2.11 4.73
C ILE A 176 17.83 -1.62 6.05
N GLU A 177 18.89 -2.25 6.54
CA GLU A 177 19.57 -1.84 7.77
C GLU A 177 20.22 -0.46 7.62
N GLU A 178 20.82 -0.13 6.48
CA GLU A 178 21.34 1.20 6.20
C GLU A 178 20.24 2.27 6.23
N ILE A 179 19.09 2.03 5.63
CA ILE A 179 17.95 2.94 5.67
C ILE A 179 17.51 3.21 7.11
N VAL A 180 17.46 2.16 7.94
CA VAL A 180 17.01 2.29 9.32
C VAL A 180 18.07 2.91 10.19
N ASP A 181 19.29 2.37 10.22
CA ASP A 181 20.33 2.71 11.19
C ASP A 181 21.06 4.01 10.84
N THR A 182 21.32 4.22 9.55
CA THR A 182 22.16 5.34 9.10
C THR A 182 21.34 6.55 8.68
N ILE A 183 20.12 6.34 8.16
CA ILE A 183 19.30 7.44 7.64
C ILE A 183 18.19 7.80 8.62
N PHE A 184 17.32 6.86 8.99
CA PHE A 184 16.10 7.17 9.73
C PHE A 184 16.33 7.42 11.23
N LEU A 185 16.94 6.48 11.95
CA LEU A 185 17.10 6.58 13.39
C LEU A 185 17.86 7.84 13.86
N PRO A 186 18.92 8.29 13.17
CA PRO A 186 19.58 9.54 13.54
C PRO A 186 18.70 10.78 13.44
N LEU A 187 17.70 10.77 12.53
CA LEU A 187 16.76 11.89 12.38
C LEU A 187 15.77 12.00 13.54
N VAL A 188 15.41 10.89 14.17
CA VAL A 188 14.33 10.83 15.17
C VAL A 188 14.83 10.64 16.60
N ARG A 189 16.08 10.22 16.82
CA ARG A 189 16.69 10.09 18.15
C ARG A 189 16.95 11.46 18.78
N ARG A 190 16.91 11.51 20.10
CA ARG A 190 17.31 12.71 20.83
C ARG A 190 18.81 12.96 20.67
N PRO A 191 19.25 14.24 20.51
CA PRO A 191 20.65 14.57 20.53
C PRO A 191 21.22 14.20 21.94
N GLY A 192 22.18 13.27 21.98
CA GLY A 192 22.91 12.95 23.22
C GLY A 192 22.50 11.65 23.93
N CYS A 193 21.77 10.77 23.30
CA CYS A 193 21.63 9.36 23.71
C CYS A 193 22.54 8.47 22.90
#